data_e82736d7f3eee641f3ee70a05b7a2251
#
_entry.id   e82736d7f3eee641f3ee70a05b7a2251
#
_cell.length_a   1.000
_cell.length_b   1.000
_cell.length_c   1.000
_cell.angle_alpha   90.00
_cell.angle_beta   90.00
_cell.angle_gamma   90.00
#
_symmetry.space_group_name_H-M   'P 1'
#
loop_
_entity.id
_entity.type
_entity.pdbx_description
1 polymer ?
#
loop_
_entity_poly.entity_id
_entity_poly.type
_entity_poly.pdbx_seq_one_letter_code
_entity_poly.pdbx_strand_id
1 'polypeptide(L)'
;MSAGAAPPYRSSVVGTEFDFITQDDPSTFDHLEFMGFEEFEMPDKREHDEPLVQNAYVFEASFADGTKIKIALDQEFGSREAAELNASEYATRLGKLPSLYRRAIRHITVNFGGADTTAFAEDKGHFFTIYSGNASRRIETHDLEETFFHEGTHASIQDAFLESDEWKSAVSRDASYITEYAKTSEQEDFAESALFAYTVIYHPERFPDVEREKIVNAIPNRIEFFRRVFSGELGMHADSPEGT
;
A
#
# COMPACT_ATOMS: atom_id res chain seq x y z
N MET A 1 28.29 -15.60 7.99
CA MET A 1 27.27 -14.56 7.88
C MET A 1 27.31 -13.78 9.19
N SER A 2 27.71 -12.53 9.19
CA SER A 2 27.66 -11.66 10.36
C SER A 2 26.17 -11.51 10.71
N ALA A 3 25.78 -11.70 11.99
CA ALA A 3 24.45 -11.34 12.44
C ALA A 3 24.30 -9.83 12.19
N GLY A 4 23.42 -9.44 11.29
CA GLY A 4 23.13 -8.04 11.04
C GLY A 4 22.72 -7.32 12.33
N ALA A 5 22.85 -6.01 12.36
CA ALA A 5 22.35 -5.21 13.48
C ALA A 5 20.85 -5.44 13.68
N ALA A 6 20.39 -5.33 14.94
CA ALA A 6 18.95 -5.43 15.23
C ALA A 6 18.22 -4.28 14.54
N PRO A 7 17.01 -4.54 14.00
CA PRO A 7 16.17 -3.49 13.44
C PRO A 7 15.86 -2.38 14.46
N PRO A 8 15.83 -1.12 14.05
CA PRO A 8 15.54 -0.01 14.97
C PRO A 8 14.09 -0.05 15.51
N TYR A 9 13.15 -0.64 14.77
CA TYR A 9 11.74 -0.68 15.16
C TYR A 9 11.24 -2.12 15.31
N ARG A 10 10.36 -2.34 16.32
CA ARG A 10 9.82 -3.67 16.65
C ARG A 10 8.55 -4.01 15.91
N SER A 11 7.68 -3.01 15.70
CA SER A 11 6.42 -3.18 14.98
C SER A 11 6.57 -2.89 13.50
N SER A 12 5.58 -3.29 12.70
CA SER A 12 5.48 -2.84 11.31
C SER A 12 5.24 -1.33 11.25
N VAL A 13 5.37 -0.73 10.05
CA VAL A 13 5.13 0.72 9.82
C VAL A 13 3.82 1.19 10.44
N VAL A 14 2.73 0.43 10.25
CA VAL A 14 1.39 0.73 10.80
C VAL A 14 1.28 0.56 12.31
N GLY A 15 2.31 0.10 12.98
CA GLY A 15 2.37 -0.03 14.44
C GLY A 15 3.43 0.86 15.06
N THR A 16 4.02 1.79 14.31
CA THR A 16 4.92 2.83 14.83
C THR A 16 4.11 4.04 15.33
N GLU A 17 4.74 4.93 16.06
CA GLU A 17 4.12 6.18 16.51
C GLU A 17 4.37 7.34 15.53
N PHE A 18 4.75 7.04 14.27
CA PHE A 18 5.04 8.06 13.27
C PHE A 18 3.86 8.23 12.30
N ASP A 19 3.52 9.46 12.01
CA ASP A 19 2.60 9.83 10.95
C ASP A 19 3.39 9.95 9.62
N PHE A 20 3.46 8.88 8.86
CA PHE A 20 4.17 8.87 7.56
C PHE A 20 3.40 9.66 6.50
N ILE A 21 2.08 9.50 6.48
CA ILE A 21 1.16 10.20 5.60
C ILE A 21 0.04 10.78 6.45
N THR A 22 -0.11 12.10 6.45
CA THR A 22 -1.05 12.80 7.32
C THR A 22 -2.39 13.07 6.63
N GLN A 23 -3.39 13.40 7.42
CA GLN A 23 -4.70 13.82 6.89
C GLN A 23 -4.60 15.09 6.04
N ASP A 24 -3.62 15.96 6.35
CA ASP A 24 -3.40 17.24 5.64
C ASP A 24 -2.64 17.08 4.32
N ASP A 25 -2.13 15.89 4.03
CA ASP A 25 -1.46 15.62 2.76
C ASP A 25 -2.44 15.75 1.60
N PRO A 26 -2.01 16.41 0.51
CA PRO A 26 -2.88 16.65 -0.62
C PRO A 26 -3.30 15.33 -1.27
N SER A 27 -4.59 15.18 -1.51
CA SER A 27 -5.15 14.10 -2.31
C SER A 27 -5.35 14.58 -3.75
N THR A 28 -5.03 13.71 -4.68
CA THR A 28 -5.32 13.90 -6.11
C THR A 28 -6.69 13.34 -6.52
N PHE A 29 -7.46 12.81 -5.57
CA PHE A 29 -8.82 12.32 -5.85
C PHE A 29 -9.70 13.45 -6.39
N ASP A 30 -10.40 13.17 -7.50
CA ASP A 30 -11.26 14.13 -8.20
C ASP A 30 -12.74 13.78 -8.02
N HIS A 31 -13.15 12.60 -8.51
CA HIS A 31 -14.55 12.17 -8.39
C HIS A 31 -14.71 10.63 -8.43
N LEU A 32 -15.88 10.17 -8.01
CA LEU A 32 -16.34 8.79 -8.16
C LEU A 32 -17.40 8.70 -9.25
N GLU A 33 -17.36 7.61 -10.02
CA GLU A 33 -18.44 7.18 -10.90
C GLU A 33 -18.96 5.82 -10.43
N PHE A 34 -20.28 5.70 -10.24
CA PHE A 34 -20.91 4.42 -9.92
C PHE A 34 -21.02 3.55 -11.18
N MET A 35 -20.33 2.41 -11.18
CA MET A 35 -20.26 1.51 -12.32
C MET A 35 -21.38 0.48 -12.32
N GLY A 36 -21.90 0.08 -11.14
CA GLY A 36 -22.97 -0.88 -11.02
C GLY A 36 -22.97 -1.63 -9.70
N PHE A 37 -24.01 -2.47 -9.53
CA PHE A 37 -24.04 -3.52 -8.51
C PHE A 37 -23.98 -4.83 -9.24
N GLU A 38 -22.80 -5.49 -9.17
CA GLU A 38 -22.45 -6.62 -10.03
C GLU A 38 -21.59 -7.64 -9.30
N GLU A 39 -21.44 -8.84 -9.88
CA GLU A 39 -20.50 -9.84 -9.39
C GLU A 39 -19.07 -9.33 -9.54
N PHE A 40 -18.31 -9.40 -8.45
CA PHE A 40 -16.90 -8.98 -8.39
C PHE A 40 -16.10 -9.99 -7.58
N GLU A 41 -14.84 -10.17 -7.93
CA GLU A 41 -13.92 -10.98 -7.12
C GLU A 41 -13.60 -10.22 -5.82
N MET A 42 -14.04 -10.80 -4.69
CA MET A 42 -13.95 -10.23 -3.35
C MET A 42 -13.26 -11.23 -2.41
N PRO A 43 -11.93 -11.40 -2.50
CA PRO A 43 -11.22 -12.34 -1.64
C PRO A 43 -11.38 -11.96 -0.16
N ASP A 44 -11.58 -12.96 0.70
CA ASP A 44 -11.79 -12.76 2.13
C ASP A 44 -10.97 -13.76 2.96
N LYS A 45 -10.02 -13.27 3.76
CA LYS A 45 -9.21 -14.13 4.65
C LYS A 45 -10.02 -14.81 5.75
N ARG A 46 -11.23 -14.35 6.04
CA ARG A 46 -12.11 -14.93 7.06
C ARG A 46 -12.82 -16.16 6.55
N GLU A 47 -12.95 -16.27 5.23
CA GLU A 47 -13.67 -17.34 4.55
C GLU A 47 -12.66 -18.21 3.78
N HIS A 48 -12.59 -19.48 4.13
CA HIS A 48 -11.67 -20.43 3.51
C HIS A 48 -12.33 -21.27 2.42
N ASP A 49 -13.66 -21.25 2.36
CA ASP A 49 -14.46 -21.99 1.40
C ASP A 49 -15.14 -21.03 0.43
N GLU A 50 -14.75 -21.09 -0.82
CA GLU A 50 -15.25 -20.33 -1.98
C GLU A 50 -16.81 -20.16 -2.04
N PRO A 51 -17.34 -19.09 -2.63
CA PRO A 51 -16.74 -18.36 -3.75
C PRO A 51 -16.13 -17.02 -3.36
N LEU A 52 -14.97 -16.72 -3.95
CA LEU A 52 -14.32 -15.40 -3.91
C LEU A 52 -15.11 -14.34 -4.68
N VAL A 53 -16.16 -14.74 -5.40
CA VAL A 53 -17.01 -13.85 -6.23
C VAL A 53 -18.33 -13.62 -5.53
N GLN A 54 -18.68 -12.35 -5.32
CA GLN A 54 -19.96 -11.94 -4.73
C GLN A 54 -20.42 -10.62 -5.32
N ASN A 55 -21.69 -10.25 -5.07
CA ASN A 55 -22.20 -8.94 -5.50
C ASN A 55 -21.53 -7.81 -4.73
N ALA A 56 -21.13 -6.79 -5.44
CA ALA A 56 -20.47 -5.60 -4.90
C ALA A 56 -21.03 -4.33 -5.52
N TYR A 57 -20.97 -3.24 -4.76
CA TYR A 57 -21.14 -1.89 -5.27
C TYR A 57 -19.81 -1.44 -5.86
N VAL A 58 -19.74 -1.30 -7.17
CA VAL A 58 -18.52 -0.96 -7.88
C VAL A 58 -18.51 0.51 -8.25
N PHE A 59 -17.43 1.20 -7.88
CA PHE A 59 -17.16 2.59 -8.24
C PHE A 59 -15.83 2.68 -8.99
N GLU A 60 -15.69 3.66 -9.87
CA GLU A 60 -14.42 4.06 -10.44
C GLU A 60 -13.99 5.41 -9.85
N ALA A 61 -12.88 5.44 -9.14
CA ALA A 61 -12.25 6.66 -8.64
C ALA A 61 -11.32 7.22 -9.70
N SER A 62 -11.51 8.49 -10.06
CA SER A 62 -10.66 9.25 -10.98
C SER A 62 -9.78 10.22 -10.20
N PHE A 63 -8.53 10.39 -10.65
CA PHE A 63 -7.53 11.23 -10.01
C PHE A 63 -7.01 12.30 -10.97
N ALA A 64 -6.57 13.44 -10.43
CA ALA A 64 -6.14 14.61 -11.20
C ALA A 64 -4.99 14.33 -12.19
N ASP A 65 -4.20 13.28 -11.97
CA ASP A 65 -3.13 12.84 -12.87
C ASP A 65 -3.62 11.90 -13.99
N GLY A 66 -4.94 11.69 -14.10
CA GLY A 66 -5.59 10.86 -15.11
C GLY A 66 -5.61 9.36 -14.77
N THR A 67 -5.06 8.96 -13.63
CA THR A 67 -5.16 7.57 -13.17
C THR A 67 -6.57 7.24 -12.69
N LYS A 68 -6.94 5.95 -12.74
CA LYS A 68 -8.24 5.44 -12.32
C LYS A 68 -8.08 4.14 -11.55
N ILE A 69 -8.83 3.98 -10.48
CA ILE A 69 -8.84 2.76 -9.66
C ILE A 69 -10.28 2.38 -9.37
N LYS A 70 -10.64 1.10 -9.56
CA LYS A 70 -11.95 0.60 -9.14
C LYS A 70 -11.96 0.34 -7.63
N ILE A 71 -13.10 0.62 -7.01
CA ILE A 71 -13.35 0.33 -5.60
C ILE A 71 -14.62 -0.51 -5.54
N ALA A 72 -14.47 -1.78 -5.18
CA ALA A 72 -15.58 -2.71 -5.04
C ALA A 72 -15.91 -2.92 -3.56
N LEU A 73 -17.12 -2.58 -3.15
CA LEU A 73 -17.58 -2.70 -1.77
C LEU A 73 -18.65 -3.79 -1.67
N ASP A 74 -18.46 -4.64 -0.67
CA ASP A 74 -19.34 -5.76 -0.34
C ASP A 74 -20.84 -5.36 -0.32
N GLN A 75 -21.72 -6.26 -0.75
CA GLN A 75 -23.16 -6.07 -0.70
C GLN A 75 -23.71 -5.77 0.71
N GLU A 76 -22.99 -6.20 1.77
CA GLU A 76 -23.37 -5.95 3.16
C GLU A 76 -23.32 -4.48 3.57
N PHE A 77 -22.76 -3.57 2.75
CA PHE A 77 -22.91 -2.13 2.93
C PHE A 77 -24.41 -1.69 2.80
N GLY A 78 -25.27 -2.54 2.23
CA GLY A 78 -26.71 -2.45 2.28
C GLY A 78 -27.35 -1.46 1.31
N SER A 79 -26.66 -0.39 0.91
CA SER A 79 -27.15 0.55 -0.10
C SER A 79 -26.00 1.18 -0.88
N ARG A 80 -26.33 1.67 -2.08
CA ARG A 80 -25.39 2.44 -2.90
C ARG A 80 -24.85 3.65 -2.16
N GLU A 81 -25.70 4.38 -1.46
CA GLU A 81 -25.36 5.63 -0.76
C GLU A 81 -24.35 5.35 0.37
N ALA A 82 -24.57 4.27 1.14
CA ALA A 82 -23.64 3.88 2.19
C ALA A 82 -22.29 3.42 1.61
N ALA A 83 -22.30 2.66 0.53
CA ALA A 83 -21.10 2.23 -0.17
C ALA A 83 -20.34 3.44 -0.76
N GLU A 84 -21.03 4.41 -1.37
CA GLU A 84 -20.44 5.62 -1.99
C GLU A 84 -19.72 6.51 -0.97
N LEU A 85 -20.27 6.66 0.23
CA LEU A 85 -19.62 7.40 1.32
C LEU A 85 -18.25 6.76 1.69
N ASN A 86 -18.23 5.44 1.86
CA ASN A 86 -17.01 4.71 2.15
C ASN A 86 -16.03 4.73 0.96
N ALA A 87 -16.53 4.55 -0.26
CA ALA A 87 -15.69 4.62 -1.45
C ALA A 87 -14.99 5.97 -1.59
N SER A 88 -15.69 7.09 -1.31
CA SER A 88 -15.11 8.43 -1.31
C SER A 88 -14.00 8.60 -0.27
N GLU A 89 -14.21 8.04 0.93
CA GLU A 89 -13.23 8.04 2.01
C GLU A 89 -11.95 7.30 1.62
N TYR A 90 -12.09 6.13 0.98
CA TYR A 90 -10.95 5.34 0.51
C TYR A 90 -10.30 5.96 -0.74
N ALA A 91 -11.08 6.49 -1.67
CA ALA A 91 -10.56 7.18 -2.85
C ALA A 91 -9.69 8.39 -2.47
N THR A 92 -10.09 9.14 -1.43
CA THR A 92 -9.30 10.25 -0.91
C THR A 92 -7.91 9.79 -0.45
N ARG A 93 -7.81 8.63 0.21
CA ARG A 93 -6.54 8.04 0.66
C ARG A 93 -5.71 7.49 -0.50
N LEU A 94 -6.34 6.81 -1.44
CA LEU A 94 -5.68 6.38 -2.67
C LEU A 94 -5.07 7.57 -3.42
N GLY A 95 -5.73 8.73 -3.38
CA GLY A 95 -5.23 9.96 -3.98
C GLY A 95 -3.95 10.52 -3.34
N LYS A 96 -3.60 10.09 -2.13
CA LYS A 96 -2.35 10.45 -1.44
C LYS A 96 -1.17 9.54 -1.81
N LEU A 97 -1.44 8.37 -2.40
CA LEU A 97 -0.38 7.48 -2.86
C LEU A 97 0.40 8.11 -4.02
N PRO A 98 1.68 7.74 -4.21
CA PRO A 98 2.42 8.12 -5.40
C PRO A 98 1.68 7.74 -6.69
N SER A 99 1.75 8.60 -7.71
CA SER A 99 1.17 8.34 -9.04
C SER A 99 1.65 7.01 -9.63
N LEU A 100 2.89 6.62 -9.33
CA LEU A 100 3.48 5.34 -9.70
C LEU A 100 2.63 4.14 -9.20
N TYR A 101 2.13 4.20 -7.96
CA TYR A 101 1.28 3.16 -7.39
C TYR A 101 -0.09 3.14 -8.07
N ARG A 102 -0.73 4.31 -8.19
CA ARG A 102 -2.06 4.41 -8.80
C ARG A 102 -2.13 3.95 -10.26
N ARG A 103 -1.01 4.05 -11.00
CA ARG A 103 -0.94 3.54 -12.39
C ARG A 103 -0.95 2.01 -12.46
N ALA A 104 -0.44 1.34 -11.45
CA ALA A 104 -0.36 -0.12 -11.41
C ALA A 104 -1.55 -0.75 -10.72
N ILE A 105 -2.07 -0.16 -9.62
CA ILE A 105 -3.22 -0.69 -8.90
C ILE A 105 -4.46 -0.65 -9.78
N ARG A 106 -5.07 -1.81 -10.02
CA ARG A 106 -6.29 -1.94 -10.82
C ARG A 106 -7.55 -1.68 -10.03
N HIS A 107 -7.61 -2.23 -8.80
CA HIS A 107 -8.75 -2.06 -7.92
C HIS A 107 -8.37 -2.28 -6.46
N ILE A 108 -9.27 -1.88 -5.58
CA ILE A 108 -9.31 -2.34 -4.19
C ILE A 108 -10.65 -2.99 -3.92
N THR A 109 -10.66 -3.98 -3.01
CA THR A 109 -11.88 -4.59 -2.52
C THR A 109 -12.07 -4.27 -1.04
N VAL A 110 -13.31 -4.05 -0.64
CA VAL A 110 -13.68 -3.65 0.72
C VAL A 110 -14.73 -4.62 1.26
N ASN A 111 -14.28 -5.57 2.06
CA ASN A 111 -15.18 -6.47 2.76
C ASN A 111 -15.81 -5.80 3.98
N PHE A 112 -17.09 -6.06 4.21
CA PHE A 112 -17.80 -5.46 5.34
C PHE A 112 -17.35 -6.06 6.68
N GLY A 113 -17.29 -5.24 7.74
CA GLY A 113 -16.89 -5.66 9.08
C GLY A 113 -15.39 -5.95 9.22
N GLY A 114 -15.02 -7.03 9.87
CA GLY A 114 -13.64 -7.50 10.01
C GLY A 114 -12.72 -6.56 10.81
N ALA A 115 -13.17 -6.07 11.98
CA ALA A 115 -12.40 -5.12 12.79
C ALA A 115 -11.00 -5.63 13.20
N ASP A 116 -10.86 -6.95 13.39
CA ASP A 116 -9.60 -7.59 13.77
C ASP A 116 -8.87 -8.28 12.59
N THR A 117 -9.37 -8.08 11.37
CA THR A 117 -8.79 -8.66 10.14
C THR A 117 -7.95 -7.60 9.44
N THR A 118 -6.67 -7.91 9.23
CA THR A 118 -5.74 -7.00 8.53
C THR A 118 -5.95 -7.03 7.02
N ALA A 119 -5.61 -5.95 6.35
CA ALA A 119 -5.53 -5.86 4.90
C ALA A 119 -4.57 -6.91 4.31
N PHE A 120 -4.62 -7.10 3.01
CA PHE A 120 -3.66 -7.89 2.26
C PHE A 120 -3.69 -7.50 0.78
N ALA A 121 -2.60 -7.75 0.09
CA ALA A 121 -2.46 -7.47 -1.33
C ALA A 121 -2.21 -8.74 -2.15
N GLU A 122 -2.56 -8.64 -3.43
CA GLU A 122 -2.25 -9.61 -4.47
C GLU A 122 -1.39 -8.93 -5.53
N ASP A 123 -0.11 -9.25 -5.54
CA ASP A 123 0.88 -8.64 -6.43
C ASP A 123 0.54 -8.88 -7.92
N LYS A 124 0.28 -10.12 -8.31
CA LYS A 124 -0.08 -10.49 -9.68
C LYS A 124 -1.45 -9.98 -10.13
N GLY A 125 -2.38 -9.80 -9.18
CA GLY A 125 -3.70 -9.22 -9.43
C GLY A 125 -3.67 -7.71 -9.50
N HIS A 126 -2.62 -7.07 -8.99
CA HIS A 126 -2.50 -5.63 -8.83
C HIS A 126 -3.65 -5.01 -8.05
N PHE A 127 -4.02 -5.63 -6.94
CA PHE A 127 -5.08 -5.14 -6.07
C PHE A 127 -4.76 -5.44 -4.59
N PHE A 128 -5.49 -4.79 -3.71
CA PHE A 128 -5.48 -5.15 -2.30
C PHE A 128 -6.88 -5.11 -1.71
N THR A 129 -7.05 -5.87 -0.63
CA THR A 129 -8.29 -6.03 0.10
C THR A 129 -8.17 -5.39 1.47
N ILE A 130 -9.20 -4.63 1.85
CA ILE A 130 -9.36 -4.07 3.19
C ILE A 130 -10.68 -4.52 3.81
N TYR A 131 -10.80 -4.36 5.13
CA TYR A 131 -12.00 -4.65 5.91
C TYR A 131 -12.52 -3.36 6.53
N SER A 132 -13.80 -3.03 6.31
CA SER A 132 -14.37 -1.74 6.73
C SER A 132 -14.25 -1.50 8.24
N GLY A 133 -14.40 -2.54 9.06
CA GLY A 133 -14.23 -2.44 10.50
C GLY A 133 -12.78 -2.14 10.93
N ASN A 134 -11.80 -2.78 10.28
CA ASN A 134 -10.39 -2.48 10.51
C ASN A 134 -10.03 -1.09 9.99
N ALA A 135 -10.50 -0.72 8.80
CA ALA A 135 -10.29 0.60 8.22
C ALA A 135 -10.84 1.72 9.12
N SER A 136 -12.05 1.56 9.68
CA SER A 136 -12.62 2.54 10.62
C SER A 136 -11.73 2.75 11.85
N ARG A 137 -11.22 1.66 12.44
CA ARG A 137 -10.29 1.75 13.56
C ARG A 137 -8.98 2.47 13.18
N ARG A 138 -8.44 2.16 12.00
CA ARG A 138 -7.20 2.79 11.50
C ARG A 138 -7.38 4.25 11.13
N ILE A 139 -8.58 4.68 10.76
CA ILE A 139 -8.92 6.10 10.63
C ILE A 139 -8.83 6.80 12.00
N GLU A 140 -9.34 6.15 13.05
CA GLU A 140 -9.28 6.70 14.42
C GLU A 140 -7.85 6.76 14.97
N THR A 141 -6.99 5.84 14.58
CA THR A 141 -5.57 5.78 14.97
C THR A 141 -4.62 6.48 14.00
N HIS A 142 -5.14 7.08 12.93
CA HIS A 142 -4.39 7.83 11.91
C HIS A 142 -3.35 7.00 11.15
N ASP A 143 -3.60 5.69 10.94
CA ASP A 143 -2.67 4.79 10.26
C ASP A 143 -3.29 4.02 9.06
N LEU A 144 -4.45 4.48 8.55
CA LEU A 144 -5.05 3.87 7.36
C LEU A 144 -4.28 4.22 6.08
N GLU A 145 -3.72 5.42 6.01
CA GLU A 145 -2.88 5.87 4.90
C GLU A 145 -1.61 5.02 4.78
N GLU A 146 -0.98 4.68 5.90
CA GLU A 146 0.18 3.78 5.97
C GLU A 146 -0.19 2.37 5.51
N THR A 147 -1.36 1.87 5.91
CA THR A 147 -1.89 0.59 5.41
C THR A 147 -2.05 0.63 3.90
N PHE A 148 -2.64 1.69 3.35
CA PHE A 148 -2.81 1.85 1.90
C PHE A 148 -1.47 1.93 1.16
N PHE A 149 -0.48 2.59 1.75
CA PHE A 149 0.84 2.66 1.16
C PHE A 149 1.53 1.29 1.19
N HIS A 150 1.47 0.58 2.31
CA HIS A 150 2.07 -0.75 2.48
C HIS A 150 1.47 -1.76 1.50
N GLU A 151 0.14 -1.94 1.52
CA GLU A 151 -0.56 -2.84 0.60
C GLU A 151 -0.45 -2.38 -0.86
N GLY A 152 -0.48 -1.07 -1.07
CA GLY A 152 -0.25 -0.47 -2.37
C GLY A 152 1.13 -0.77 -2.93
N THR A 153 2.17 -0.87 -2.08
CA THR A 153 3.52 -1.28 -2.51
C THR A 153 3.50 -2.70 -3.06
N HIS A 154 2.88 -3.63 -2.34
CA HIS A 154 2.72 -5.02 -2.80
C HIS A 154 1.95 -5.09 -4.13
N ALA A 155 0.81 -4.39 -4.21
CA ALA A 155 -0.07 -4.43 -5.38
C ALA A 155 0.47 -3.68 -6.60
N SER A 156 1.54 -2.87 -6.46
CA SER A 156 1.99 -1.98 -7.54
C SER A 156 3.41 -2.24 -8.02
N ILE A 157 4.40 -1.98 -7.18
CA ILE A 157 5.81 -1.95 -7.60
C ILE A 157 6.59 -3.19 -7.21
N GLN A 158 6.07 -4.02 -6.32
CA GLN A 158 6.79 -5.21 -5.84
C GLN A 158 7.15 -6.15 -6.97
N ASP A 159 6.20 -6.54 -7.81
CA ASP A 159 6.41 -7.49 -8.90
C ASP A 159 7.52 -7.00 -9.88
N ALA A 160 7.58 -5.69 -10.12
CA ALA A 160 8.57 -5.10 -11.02
C ALA A 160 9.99 -5.07 -10.44
N PHE A 161 10.15 -5.00 -9.12
CA PHE A 161 11.45 -4.67 -8.52
C PHE A 161 11.99 -5.65 -7.50
N LEU A 162 11.15 -6.47 -6.86
CA LEU A 162 11.58 -7.36 -5.77
C LEU A 162 12.71 -8.30 -6.19
N GLU A 163 12.64 -8.83 -7.43
CA GLU A 163 13.63 -9.75 -7.98
C GLU A 163 14.80 -9.06 -8.67
N SER A 164 14.81 -7.72 -8.74
CA SER A 164 15.87 -6.97 -9.44
C SER A 164 17.22 -7.07 -8.74
N ASP A 165 18.29 -7.04 -9.54
CA ASP A 165 19.66 -7.03 -9.02
C ASP A 165 19.93 -5.75 -8.20
N GLU A 166 19.30 -4.63 -8.55
CA GLU A 166 19.41 -3.37 -7.83
C GLU A 166 18.84 -3.47 -6.41
N TRP A 167 17.66 -4.07 -6.25
CA TRP A 167 17.05 -4.29 -4.93
C TRP A 167 17.91 -5.26 -4.09
N LYS A 168 18.24 -6.43 -4.65
CA LYS A 168 19.09 -7.43 -3.97
C LYS A 168 20.43 -6.87 -3.55
N SER A 169 21.04 -6.03 -4.40
CA SER A 169 22.27 -5.31 -4.08
C SER A 169 22.09 -4.30 -2.94
N ALA A 170 20.97 -3.56 -2.91
CA ALA A 170 20.66 -2.62 -1.85
C ALA A 170 20.51 -3.35 -0.50
N VAL A 171 19.70 -4.41 -0.47
CA VAL A 171 19.51 -5.27 0.72
C VAL A 171 20.84 -5.81 1.26
N SER A 172 21.69 -6.33 0.36
CA SER A 172 22.96 -6.96 0.77
C SER A 172 23.99 -5.99 1.37
N ARG A 173 23.85 -4.70 1.07
CA ARG A 173 24.79 -3.65 1.54
C ARG A 173 24.31 -2.93 2.79
N ASP A 174 23.06 -3.10 3.19
CA ASP A 174 22.52 -2.50 4.40
C ASP A 174 22.88 -3.33 5.65
N ALA A 175 23.04 -2.64 6.76
CA ALA A 175 23.46 -3.27 8.02
C ALA A 175 22.32 -4.00 8.73
N SER A 176 21.06 -3.66 8.43
CA SER A 176 19.88 -4.15 9.14
C SER A 176 18.65 -4.16 8.23
N TYR A 177 17.55 -4.64 8.79
CA TYR A 177 16.18 -4.35 8.35
C TYR A 177 15.66 -3.11 9.08
N ILE A 178 14.61 -2.49 8.56
CA ILE A 178 14.03 -1.30 9.20
C ILE A 178 13.15 -1.66 10.40
N THR A 179 12.39 -2.75 10.29
CA THR A 179 11.51 -3.26 11.35
C THR A 179 11.74 -4.76 11.59
N GLU A 180 11.31 -5.28 12.75
CA GLU A 180 11.30 -6.73 12.97
C GLU A 180 10.29 -7.43 12.03
N TYR A 181 9.24 -6.73 11.60
CA TYR A 181 8.29 -7.25 10.64
C TYR A 181 8.90 -7.41 9.24
N ALA A 182 9.73 -6.47 8.81
CA ALA A 182 10.48 -6.56 7.56
C ALA A 182 11.36 -7.84 7.46
N LYS A 183 11.76 -8.43 8.59
CA LYS A 183 12.54 -9.68 8.60
C LYS A 183 11.72 -10.93 8.28
N THR A 184 10.39 -10.84 8.26
CA THR A 184 9.53 -12.02 8.11
C THR A 184 9.52 -12.56 6.69
N SER A 185 9.69 -11.69 5.70
CA SER A 185 9.84 -12.08 4.29
C SER A 185 10.51 -10.96 3.48
N GLU A 186 10.96 -11.28 2.26
CA GLU A 186 11.52 -10.30 1.33
C GLU A 186 10.46 -9.29 0.85
N GLN A 187 9.22 -9.73 0.74
CA GLN A 187 8.08 -8.89 0.38
C GLN A 187 7.81 -7.84 1.45
N GLU A 188 7.79 -8.26 2.73
CA GLU A 188 7.59 -7.33 3.84
C GLU A 188 8.77 -6.37 4.00
N ASP A 189 10.02 -6.82 3.77
CA ASP A 189 11.17 -5.92 3.74
C ASP A 189 11.03 -4.83 2.68
N PHE A 190 10.53 -5.22 1.50
CA PHE A 190 10.30 -4.28 0.41
C PHE A 190 9.25 -3.24 0.77
N ALA A 191 8.07 -3.67 1.26
CA ALA A 191 6.96 -2.78 1.58
C ALA A 191 7.26 -1.86 2.78
N GLU A 192 7.82 -2.41 3.86
CA GLU A 192 8.23 -1.64 5.04
C GLU A 192 9.28 -0.58 4.68
N SER A 193 10.32 -1.00 3.94
CA SER A 193 11.38 -0.08 3.51
C SER A 193 10.88 1.02 2.58
N ALA A 194 9.88 0.73 1.74
CA ALA A 194 9.32 1.71 0.80
C ALA A 194 8.69 2.92 1.51
N LEU A 195 7.90 2.70 2.56
CA LEU A 195 7.22 3.79 3.27
C LEU A 195 8.23 4.63 4.07
N PHE A 196 9.16 4.00 4.78
CA PHE A 196 10.22 4.72 5.47
C PHE A 196 11.08 5.55 4.50
N ALA A 197 11.45 4.96 3.35
CA ALA A 197 12.22 5.65 2.33
C ALA A 197 11.43 6.82 1.74
N TYR A 198 10.14 6.63 1.41
CA TYR A 198 9.28 7.68 0.89
C TYR A 198 9.25 8.89 1.83
N THR A 199 9.02 8.64 3.11
CA THR A 199 8.95 9.69 4.12
C THR A 199 10.29 10.39 4.33
N VAL A 200 11.40 9.65 4.40
CA VAL A 200 12.75 10.25 4.49
C VAL A 200 13.07 11.13 3.28
N ILE A 201 12.61 10.74 2.09
CA ILE A 201 12.90 11.45 0.85
C ILE A 201 12.06 12.71 0.68
N TYR A 202 10.75 12.62 0.96
CA TYR A 202 9.79 13.69 0.61
C TYR A 202 9.29 14.47 1.83
N HIS A 203 9.32 13.88 3.01
CA HIS A 203 8.80 14.45 4.26
C HIS A 203 9.75 14.22 5.44
N PRO A 204 11.06 14.52 5.31
CA PRO A 204 12.06 14.24 6.35
C PRO A 204 11.75 14.93 7.68
N GLU A 205 10.97 16.00 7.67
CA GLU A 205 10.52 16.76 8.83
C GLU A 205 9.55 15.99 9.73
N ARG A 206 8.94 14.90 9.25
CA ARG A 206 8.02 14.04 10.02
C ARG A 206 8.76 13.15 11.03
N PHE A 207 10.05 12.99 10.84
CA PHE A 207 10.89 12.27 11.79
C PHE A 207 11.70 13.26 12.65
N PRO A 208 11.74 13.06 13.98
CA PRO A 208 12.78 13.70 14.80
C PRO A 208 14.17 13.37 14.25
N ASP A 209 15.12 14.30 14.34
CA ASP A 209 16.47 14.13 13.76
C ASP A 209 17.13 12.81 14.17
N VAL A 210 17.00 12.43 15.45
CA VAL A 210 17.55 11.16 15.97
C VAL A 210 16.92 9.94 15.31
N GLU A 211 15.61 9.97 15.06
CA GLU A 211 14.91 8.86 14.40
C GLU A 211 15.30 8.80 12.92
N ARG A 212 15.35 9.95 12.25
CA ARG A 212 15.81 10.01 10.85
C ARG A 212 17.23 9.46 10.68
N GLU A 213 18.15 9.80 11.60
CA GLU A 213 19.51 9.24 11.59
C GLU A 213 19.50 7.71 11.79
N LYS A 214 18.67 7.18 12.68
CA LYS A 214 18.53 5.72 12.87
C LYS A 214 18.04 5.04 11.59
N ILE A 215 17.03 5.59 10.93
CA ILE A 215 16.46 5.06 9.68
C ILE A 215 17.55 5.04 8.59
N VAL A 216 18.20 6.19 8.36
CA VAL A 216 19.22 6.33 7.33
C VAL A 216 20.42 5.43 7.58
N ASN A 217 20.82 5.23 8.85
CA ASN A 217 21.92 4.32 9.18
C ASN A 217 21.54 2.84 9.03
N ALA A 218 20.29 2.48 9.23
CA ALA A 218 19.82 1.10 9.12
C ALA A 218 19.73 0.62 7.65
N ILE A 219 19.12 1.43 6.77
CA ILE A 219 18.79 1.05 5.40
C ILE A 219 19.20 2.09 4.33
N PRO A 220 20.45 2.62 4.35
CA PRO A 220 20.84 3.71 3.43
C PRO A 220 20.76 3.31 1.95
N ASN A 221 21.06 2.06 1.62
CA ASN A 221 21.04 1.59 0.22
C ASN A 221 19.60 1.32 -0.26
N ARG A 222 18.70 0.84 0.60
CA ARG A 222 17.29 0.71 0.26
C ARG A 222 16.64 2.08 0.07
N ILE A 223 16.98 3.10 0.88
CA ILE A 223 16.52 4.48 0.68
C ILE A 223 16.97 5.01 -0.68
N GLU A 224 18.24 4.80 -1.06
CA GLU A 224 18.74 5.24 -2.36
C GLU A 224 18.08 4.49 -3.52
N PHE A 225 17.81 3.18 -3.37
CA PHE A 225 17.06 2.40 -4.33
C PHE A 225 15.65 3.00 -4.54
N PHE A 226 14.89 3.25 -3.47
CA PHE A 226 13.55 3.85 -3.59
C PHE A 226 13.58 5.29 -4.10
N ARG A 227 14.62 6.07 -3.83
CA ARG A 227 14.82 7.39 -4.45
C ARG A 227 14.81 7.29 -5.97
N ARG A 228 15.51 6.31 -6.51
CA ARG A 228 15.57 6.07 -7.96
C ARG A 228 14.26 5.51 -8.52
N VAL A 229 13.55 4.68 -7.75
CA VAL A 229 12.21 4.19 -8.13
C VAL A 229 11.22 5.36 -8.19
N PHE A 230 11.11 6.14 -7.14
CA PHE A 230 10.14 7.23 -7.05
C PHE A 230 10.45 8.40 -7.99
N SER A 231 11.71 8.63 -8.33
CA SER A 231 12.10 9.63 -9.35
C SER A 231 11.83 9.16 -10.79
N GLY A 232 11.53 7.88 -11.00
CA GLY A 232 11.37 7.27 -12.32
C GLY A 232 12.69 6.95 -13.03
N GLU A 233 13.83 7.09 -12.35
CA GLU A 233 15.14 6.71 -12.90
C GLU A 233 15.23 5.19 -13.15
N LEU A 234 14.68 4.39 -12.22
CA LEU A 234 14.43 2.97 -12.45
C LEU A 234 13.03 2.84 -13.06
N GLY A 235 12.96 2.68 -14.37
CA GLY A 235 11.70 2.44 -15.07
C GLY A 235 11.08 1.11 -14.62
N MET A 236 9.77 1.07 -14.42
CA MET A 236 9.06 -0.20 -14.39
C MET A 236 9.19 -0.81 -15.80
N HIS A 237 9.87 -1.93 -15.90
CA HIS A 237 9.79 -2.74 -17.12
C HIS A 237 8.35 -3.27 -17.18
N ALA A 238 7.53 -2.64 -17.99
CA ALA A 238 6.29 -3.25 -18.39
C ALA A 238 6.71 -4.49 -19.20
N ASP A 239 6.56 -5.66 -18.62
CA ASP A 239 6.43 -6.87 -19.42
C ASP A 239 5.23 -6.64 -20.33
N SER A 240 5.52 -6.35 -21.58
CA SER A 240 4.50 -6.33 -22.63
C SER A 240 3.87 -7.71 -22.61
N PRO A 241 2.54 -7.85 -22.44
CA PRO A 241 1.91 -9.11 -22.68
C PRO A 241 2.12 -9.40 -24.17
N GLU A 242 3.07 -10.29 -24.48
CA GLU A 242 3.15 -10.87 -25.81
C GLU A 242 1.82 -11.57 -26.04
N GLY A 243 1.09 -11.02 -27.02
CA GLY A 243 -0.15 -11.58 -27.48
C GLY A 243 0.05 -12.98 -28.08
N THR A 244 -0.85 -13.85 -27.82
CA THR A 244 -1.45 -14.78 -28.79
C THR A 244 -2.84 -15.15 -28.31
#